data_b5298fe76fc4076f81a47debc275023e
#
_entry.id   b5298fe76fc4076f81a47debc275023e
#
_cell.length_a   1.000
_cell.length_b   1.000
_cell.length_c   1.000
_cell.angle_alpha   90.00
_cell.angle_beta   90.00
_cell.angle_gamma   90.00
#
_symmetry.space_group_name_H-M   'P 1'
#
loop_
_entity.id
_entity.type
_entity.pdbx_description
1 polymer ?
#
loop_
_entity_poly.entity_id
_entity_poly.type
_entity_poly.pdbx_seq_one_letter_code
_entity_poly.pdbx_strand_id
1 'polypeptide(L)'
;MEPQKKPIHLNENDTPYLYEPFRNRMPAKRQHPAEKEKILKPWQGLLVFAFLMVLFNLAGIPLVFAGGMYGNALDEIIVFLIGSILVVRALHIPLKEVFPLKKPDGAGILGTILMWYVTYRGVLALFLLMEWIFPQEYASLSESMDSSMAGLSCFGELLVVALTPAICEEALHRGLLQYSLRGIKKKWVMLLLMGVYFGAFHMSIVRFLPMMMMGIVLSYVRMKTDNMFY
;
A
#
# COMPACT_ATOMS: atom_id res chain seq x y z
N MET A 1 44.57 31.59 6.05
CA MET A 1 43.32 32.00 5.34
C MET A 1 42.75 30.76 4.65
N GLU A 2 41.80 30.12 5.29
CA GLU A 2 41.09 28.97 4.67
C GLU A 2 40.06 29.47 3.65
N PRO A 3 39.94 28.85 2.48
CA PRO A 3 38.95 29.26 1.49
C PRO A 3 37.55 28.93 2.00
N GLN A 4 36.70 29.91 2.20
CA GLN A 4 35.29 29.75 2.47
C GLN A 4 34.64 28.97 1.33
N LYS A 5 34.23 27.73 1.58
CA LYS A 5 33.35 26.98 0.70
C LYS A 5 32.00 27.69 0.58
N LYS A 6 31.70 28.21 -0.60
CA LYS A 6 30.37 28.75 -0.94
C LYS A 6 29.29 27.73 -0.61
N PRO A 7 28.16 28.12 0.00
CA PRO A 7 27.06 27.22 0.20
C PRO A 7 26.54 26.74 -1.16
N ILE A 8 26.41 25.44 -1.30
CA ILE A 8 25.80 24.82 -2.48
C ILE A 8 24.31 25.20 -2.40
N HIS A 9 23.88 26.16 -3.22
CA HIS A 9 22.46 26.39 -3.50
C HIS A 9 21.95 25.20 -4.30
N LEU A 10 21.32 24.25 -3.62
CA LEU A 10 20.53 23.22 -4.28
C LEU A 10 19.33 23.93 -4.92
N ASN A 11 19.32 23.98 -6.24
CA ASN A 11 18.20 24.50 -7.02
C ASN A 11 16.98 23.59 -6.76
N GLU A 12 15.78 24.14 -6.70
CA GLU A 12 14.53 23.36 -6.52
C GLU A 12 14.37 22.22 -7.54
N ASN A 13 15.10 22.31 -8.66
CA ASN A 13 15.14 21.28 -9.71
C ASN A 13 16.10 20.12 -9.42
N ASP A 14 16.98 20.23 -8.41
CA ASP A 14 18.03 19.24 -8.12
C ASP A 14 17.55 18.10 -7.20
N THR A 15 16.32 18.18 -6.67
CA THR A 15 15.65 17.10 -5.91
C THR A 15 14.42 16.59 -6.65
N PRO A 16 14.58 15.99 -7.84
CA PRO A 16 13.45 15.57 -8.69
C PRO A 16 12.64 14.40 -8.11
N TYR A 17 13.04 13.85 -6.98
CA TYR A 17 12.56 12.57 -6.46
C TYR A 17 11.63 12.67 -5.25
N LEU A 18 11.37 13.89 -4.75
CA LEU A 18 10.48 14.09 -3.60
C LEU A 18 9.25 14.89 -4.03
N TYR A 19 8.05 14.32 -3.85
CA TYR A 19 6.84 15.13 -3.96
C TYR A 19 6.63 15.99 -2.69
N GLU A 20 5.87 17.06 -2.81
CA GLU A 20 5.77 18.15 -1.83
C GLU A 20 5.67 17.75 -0.35
N PRO A 21 4.91 16.72 0.06
CA PRO A 21 4.86 16.32 1.47
C PRO A 21 6.21 15.87 2.04
N PHE A 22 7.11 15.38 1.19
CA PHE A 22 8.47 14.99 1.60
C PHE A 22 9.48 16.13 1.47
N ARG A 23 9.29 17.04 0.51
CA ARG A 23 10.15 18.21 0.31
C ARG A 23 10.12 19.16 1.50
N ASN A 24 8.95 19.39 2.09
CA ASN A 24 8.79 20.29 3.24
C ASN A 24 9.28 19.72 4.57
N ARG A 25 9.70 18.46 4.60
CA ARG A 25 10.26 17.81 5.80
C ARG A 25 11.77 17.80 5.86
N MET A 26 12.47 18.33 4.87
CA MET A 26 13.92 18.47 5.02
C MET A 26 14.19 19.50 6.12
N PRO A 27 14.81 19.10 7.24
CA PRO A 27 15.23 20.06 8.24
C PRO A 27 16.18 21.05 7.59
N ALA A 28 15.96 22.34 7.80
CA ALA A 28 16.65 23.46 7.16
C ALA A 28 18.19 23.50 7.35
N LYS A 29 18.79 22.57 8.07
CA LYS A 29 20.25 22.38 8.20
C LYS A 29 20.55 20.97 8.77
N ARG A 30 20.86 20.00 7.93
CA ARG A 30 21.79 18.95 8.36
C ARG A 30 23.19 19.37 7.97
N GLN A 31 23.99 19.81 8.94
CA GLN A 31 25.41 20.14 8.80
C GLN A 31 26.32 18.88 8.84
N HIS A 32 25.78 17.69 8.56
CA HIS A 32 26.60 16.50 8.40
C HIS A 32 26.74 16.16 6.91
N PRO A 33 27.95 15.69 6.47
CA PRO A 33 28.13 15.23 5.10
C PRO A 33 27.06 14.17 4.82
N ALA A 34 26.35 14.33 3.72
CA ALA A 34 25.22 13.51 3.32
C ALA A 34 25.64 12.04 3.28
N GLU A 35 25.38 11.32 4.36
CA GLU A 35 25.25 9.88 4.27
C GLU A 35 24.16 9.67 3.22
N LYS A 36 24.52 9.05 2.08
CA LYS A 36 23.58 8.81 0.97
C LYS A 36 22.34 8.13 1.58
N GLU A 37 21.25 8.86 1.70
CA GLU A 37 19.98 8.28 2.18
C GLU A 37 19.75 7.00 1.38
N LYS A 38 19.70 5.87 2.07
CA LYS A 38 19.39 4.57 1.44
C LYS A 38 17.92 4.62 1.03
N ILE A 39 17.68 5.05 -0.20
CA ILE A 39 16.35 5.14 -0.79
C ILE A 39 16.06 3.83 -1.51
N LEU A 40 14.96 3.19 -1.17
CA LEU A 40 14.47 2.04 -1.92
C LEU A 40 14.09 2.49 -3.33
N LYS A 41 14.79 1.97 -4.34
CA LYS A 41 14.50 2.29 -5.75
C LYS A 41 13.22 1.59 -6.19
N PRO A 42 12.48 2.13 -7.19
CA PRO A 42 11.24 1.54 -7.68
C PRO A 42 11.35 0.04 -8.01
N TRP A 43 12.37 -0.35 -8.76
CA TRP A 43 12.56 -1.76 -9.13
C TRP A 43 12.87 -2.68 -7.94
N GLN A 44 13.55 -2.17 -6.90
CA GLN A 44 13.80 -2.93 -5.67
C GLN A 44 12.50 -3.16 -4.90
N GLY A 45 11.65 -2.11 -4.80
CA GLY A 45 10.34 -2.25 -4.19
C GLY A 45 9.45 -3.27 -4.92
N LEU A 46 9.52 -3.28 -6.25
CA LEU A 46 8.79 -4.27 -7.06
C LEU A 46 9.30 -5.69 -6.85
N LEU A 47 10.62 -5.89 -6.77
CA LEU A 47 11.19 -7.20 -6.47
C LEU A 47 10.80 -7.70 -5.09
N VAL A 48 10.84 -6.82 -4.08
CA VAL A 48 10.39 -7.17 -2.72
C VAL A 48 8.91 -7.50 -2.71
N PHE A 49 8.09 -6.70 -3.38
CA PHE A 49 6.65 -6.97 -3.52
C PHE A 49 6.41 -8.35 -4.15
N ALA A 50 7.06 -8.63 -5.30
CA ALA A 50 6.93 -9.92 -5.97
C ALA A 50 7.40 -11.08 -5.08
N PHE A 51 8.50 -10.90 -4.34
CA PHE A 51 9.00 -11.89 -3.41
C PHE A 51 8.01 -12.18 -2.28
N LEU A 52 7.45 -11.13 -1.66
CA LEU A 52 6.43 -11.29 -0.60
C LEU A 52 5.15 -11.95 -1.14
N MET A 53 4.75 -11.65 -2.38
CA MET A 53 3.62 -12.32 -3.03
C MET A 53 3.88 -13.82 -3.24
N VAL A 54 5.07 -14.19 -3.70
CA VAL A 54 5.44 -15.61 -3.84
C VAL A 54 5.46 -16.29 -2.47
N LEU A 55 6.04 -15.65 -1.48
CA LEU A 55 6.09 -16.16 -0.11
C LEU A 55 4.70 -16.37 0.49
N PHE A 56 3.80 -15.39 0.30
CA PHE A 56 2.40 -15.47 0.72
C PHE A 56 1.68 -16.68 0.10
N ASN A 57 1.82 -16.86 -1.22
CA ASN A 57 1.19 -18.00 -1.89
C ASN A 57 1.77 -19.35 -1.42
N LEU A 58 3.07 -19.44 -1.16
CA LEU A 58 3.71 -20.68 -0.70
C LEU A 58 3.41 -20.98 0.77
N ALA A 59 3.48 -19.99 1.66
CA ALA A 59 3.20 -20.15 3.08
C ALA A 59 1.70 -20.25 3.38
N GLY A 60 0.87 -19.58 2.58
CA GLY A 60 -0.59 -19.58 2.73
C GLY A 60 -1.22 -20.95 2.52
N ILE A 61 -0.68 -21.79 1.61
CA ILE A 61 -1.25 -23.10 1.34
C ILE A 61 -1.41 -23.93 2.63
N PRO A 62 -0.35 -24.23 3.42
CA PRO A 62 -0.50 -25.01 4.65
C PRO A 62 -1.30 -24.27 5.74
N LEU A 63 -1.21 -22.95 5.82
CA LEU A 63 -1.92 -22.18 6.84
C LEU A 63 -3.43 -22.14 6.57
N VAL A 64 -3.84 -21.93 5.30
CA VAL A 64 -5.25 -21.97 4.90
C VAL A 64 -5.81 -23.40 5.06
N PHE A 65 -5.03 -24.41 4.70
CA PHE A 65 -5.46 -25.80 4.89
C PHE A 65 -5.68 -26.16 6.36
N ALA A 66 -4.85 -25.65 7.26
CA ALA A 66 -4.96 -25.93 8.69
C ALA A 66 -6.01 -25.06 9.41
N GLY A 67 -6.22 -23.81 8.99
CA GLY A 67 -7.00 -22.82 9.73
C GLY A 67 -8.02 -22.02 8.91
N GLY A 68 -8.25 -22.36 7.63
CA GLY A 68 -9.19 -21.64 6.77
C GLY A 68 -8.87 -20.15 6.70
N MET A 69 -9.89 -19.30 6.84
CA MET A 69 -9.74 -17.84 6.79
C MET A 69 -8.87 -17.27 7.92
N TYR A 70 -8.84 -17.90 9.09
CA TYR A 70 -7.91 -17.51 10.16
C TYR A 70 -6.46 -17.81 9.79
N GLY A 71 -6.22 -18.93 9.09
CA GLY A 71 -4.91 -19.26 8.54
C GLY A 71 -4.44 -18.25 7.50
N ASN A 72 -5.35 -17.79 6.62
CA ASN A 72 -5.07 -16.72 5.66
C ASN A 72 -4.72 -15.41 6.37
N ALA A 73 -5.50 -15.01 7.38
CA ALA A 73 -5.23 -13.80 8.15
C ALA A 73 -3.86 -13.87 8.88
N LEU A 74 -3.49 -15.04 9.39
CA LEU A 74 -2.17 -15.25 10.00
C LEU A 74 -1.05 -15.11 8.97
N ASP A 75 -1.25 -15.64 7.76
CA ASP A 75 -0.29 -15.49 6.66
C ASP A 75 -0.10 -14.03 6.25
N GLU A 76 -1.18 -13.26 6.13
CA GLU A 76 -1.11 -11.82 5.87
C GLU A 76 -0.29 -11.08 6.93
N ILE A 77 -0.51 -11.40 8.21
CA ILE A 77 0.24 -10.79 9.32
C ILE A 77 1.74 -11.13 9.20
N ILE A 78 2.07 -12.39 8.97
CA ILE A 78 3.46 -12.84 8.90
C ILE A 78 4.15 -12.28 7.66
N VAL A 79 3.54 -12.42 6.49
CA VAL A 79 4.21 -12.11 5.23
C VAL A 79 4.10 -10.63 4.89
N PHE A 80 2.93 -10.02 4.97
CA PHE A 80 2.76 -8.64 4.53
C PHE A 80 3.12 -7.63 5.62
N LEU A 81 2.63 -7.78 6.84
CA LEU A 81 2.92 -6.81 7.90
C LEU A 81 4.34 -7.00 8.43
N ILE A 82 4.66 -8.18 8.98
CA ILE A 82 5.98 -8.44 9.57
C ILE A 82 7.04 -8.44 8.49
N GLY A 83 6.80 -9.08 7.34
CA GLY A 83 7.72 -9.09 6.20
C GLY A 83 8.08 -7.68 5.71
N SER A 84 7.09 -6.79 5.56
CA SER A 84 7.34 -5.38 5.18
C SER A 84 8.19 -4.65 6.22
N ILE A 85 7.91 -4.84 7.50
CA ILE A 85 8.70 -4.24 8.60
C ILE A 85 10.13 -4.77 8.60
N LEU A 86 10.32 -6.08 8.41
CA LEU A 86 11.65 -6.70 8.38
C LEU A 86 12.48 -6.20 7.20
N VAL A 87 11.89 -6.08 6.02
CA VAL A 87 12.56 -5.52 4.83
C VAL A 87 13.02 -4.09 5.10
N VAL A 88 12.14 -3.23 5.63
CA VAL A 88 12.49 -1.83 5.94
C VAL A 88 13.63 -1.75 6.95
N ARG A 89 13.61 -2.60 7.98
CA ARG A 89 14.69 -2.67 8.98
C ARG A 89 16.00 -3.18 8.38
N ALA A 90 15.95 -4.24 7.56
CA ALA A 90 17.13 -4.80 6.89
C ALA A 90 17.82 -3.79 5.96
N LEU A 91 17.02 -2.91 5.34
CA LEU A 91 17.52 -1.81 4.52
C LEU A 91 17.98 -0.59 5.34
N HIS A 92 17.85 -0.62 6.68
CA HIS A 92 18.19 0.49 7.59
C HIS A 92 17.44 1.78 7.25
N ILE A 93 16.19 1.66 6.76
CA ILE A 93 15.31 2.81 6.50
C ILE A 93 14.50 3.08 7.78
N PRO A 94 14.35 4.36 8.20
CA PRO A 94 13.54 4.68 9.36
C PRO A 94 12.07 4.27 9.18
N LEU A 95 11.52 3.46 10.07
CA LEU A 95 10.14 2.97 9.97
C LEU A 95 9.11 4.09 9.84
N LYS A 96 9.35 5.22 10.53
CA LYS A 96 8.45 6.40 10.48
C LYS A 96 8.36 7.07 9.10
N GLU A 97 9.33 6.84 8.24
CA GLU A 97 9.30 7.34 6.86
C GLU A 97 8.45 6.47 5.95
N VAL A 98 8.50 5.16 6.16
CA VAL A 98 7.75 4.17 5.39
C VAL A 98 6.32 4.05 5.91
N PHE A 99 6.16 4.00 7.24
CA PHE A 99 4.88 3.83 7.94
C PHE A 99 4.57 5.06 8.81
N PRO A 100 4.30 6.24 8.24
CA PRO A 100 3.99 7.41 9.04
C PRO A 100 2.60 7.29 9.65
N LEU A 101 2.56 7.16 10.96
CA LEU A 101 1.35 7.22 11.77
C LEU A 101 1.32 8.57 12.49
N LYS A 102 0.47 9.46 12.04
CA LYS A 102 0.25 10.79 12.62
C LYS A 102 -1.12 10.84 13.25
N LYS A 103 -1.29 11.72 14.23
CA LYS A 103 -2.62 12.00 14.78
C LYS A 103 -3.51 12.54 13.65
N PRO A 104 -4.64 11.90 13.35
CA PRO A 104 -5.55 12.38 12.33
C PRO A 104 -6.25 13.66 12.80
N ASP A 105 -6.61 14.51 11.85
CA ASP A 105 -7.44 15.70 12.09
C ASP A 105 -8.86 15.46 11.58
N GLY A 106 -9.84 16.23 12.11
CA GLY A 106 -11.25 16.03 11.81
C GLY A 106 -11.60 16.26 10.33
N ALA A 107 -10.96 17.24 9.68
CA ALA A 107 -11.20 17.53 8.26
C ALA A 107 -10.67 16.39 7.36
N GLY A 108 -9.49 15.86 7.69
CA GLY A 108 -8.92 14.70 7.00
C GLY A 108 -9.77 13.46 7.16
N ILE A 109 -10.29 13.18 8.36
CA ILE A 109 -11.22 12.06 8.61
C ILE A 109 -12.47 12.22 7.75
N LEU A 110 -13.13 13.39 7.80
CA LEU A 110 -14.34 13.63 7.02
C LEU A 110 -14.08 13.52 5.52
N GLY A 111 -12.99 14.10 5.03
CA GLY A 111 -12.59 14.01 3.63
C GLY A 111 -12.35 12.57 3.18
N THR A 112 -11.69 11.76 4.00
CA THR A 112 -11.44 10.35 3.72
C THR A 112 -12.74 9.53 3.70
N ILE A 113 -13.65 9.77 4.64
CA ILE A 113 -14.96 9.10 4.67
C ILE A 113 -15.77 9.44 3.41
N LEU A 114 -15.81 10.71 2.99
CA LEU A 114 -16.51 11.11 1.78
C LEU A 114 -15.89 10.50 0.52
N MET A 115 -14.56 10.51 0.41
CA MET A 115 -13.84 9.85 -0.68
C MET A 115 -14.11 8.34 -0.70
N TRP A 116 -14.07 7.70 0.48
CA TRP A 116 -14.36 6.27 0.59
C TRP A 116 -15.78 5.95 0.13
N TYR A 117 -16.78 6.74 0.53
CA TYR A 117 -18.17 6.55 0.11
C TYR A 117 -18.32 6.62 -1.42
N VAL A 118 -17.75 7.66 -2.06
CA VAL A 118 -17.78 7.80 -3.54
C VAL A 118 -17.05 6.64 -4.22
N THR A 119 -15.88 6.29 -3.70
CA THR A 119 -15.07 5.18 -4.22
C THR A 119 -15.82 3.86 -4.10
N TYR A 120 -16.45 3.60 -2.97
CA TYR A 120 -17.25 2.40 -2.75
C TYR A 120 -18.40 2.27 -3.76
N ARG A 121 -19.12 3.37 -4.05
CA ARG A 121 -20.15 3.38 -5.11
C ARG A 121 -19.59 3.06 -6.49
N GLY A 122 -18.41 3.60 -6.81
CA GLY A 122 -17.71 3.30 -8.06
C GLY A 122 -17.22 1.84 -8.12
N VAL A 123 -16.70 1.30 -7.03
CA VAL A 123 -16.30 -0.11 -6.91
C VAL A 123 -17.49 -1.04 -7.13
N LEU A 124 -18.65 -0.75 -6.52
CA LEU A 124 -19.88 -1.51 -6.77
C LEU A 124 -20.30 -1.48 -8.24
N ALA A 125 -20.26 -0.30 -8.88
CA ALA A 125 -20.58 -0.18 -10.31
C ALA A 125 -19.62 -1.00 -11.18
N LEU A 126 -18.33 -1.01 -10.83
CA LEU A 126 -17.34 -1.84 -11.52
C LEU A 126 -17.59 -3.34 -11.29
N PHE A 127 -17.99 -3.77 -10.09
CA PHE A 127 -18.36 -5.17 -9.87
C PHE A 127 -19.57 -5.57 -10.71
N LEU A 128 -20.61 -4.75 -10.81
CA LEU A 128 -21.75 -5.00 -11.70
C LEU A 128 -21.33 -5.09 -13.18
N LEU A 129 -20.39 -4.24 -13.59
CA LEU A 129 -19.83 -4.32 -14.94
C LEU A 129 -19.06 -5.63 -15.16
N MET A 130 -18.27 -6.04 -14.17
CA MET A 130 -17.50 -7.29 -14.24
C MET A 130 -18.41 -8.52 -14.24
N GLU A 131 -19.50 -8.50 -13.47
CA GLU A 131 -20.55 -9.52 -13.50
C GLU A 131 -21.19 -9.67 -14.89
N TRP A 132 -21.47 -8.53 -15.53
CA TRP A 132 -22.03 -8.52 -16.88
C TRP A 132 -21.04 -9.03 -17.95
N ILE A 133 -19.73 -8.72 -17.82
CA ILE A 133 -18.69 -9.11 -18.79
C ILE A 133 -18.22 -10.57 -18.53
N PHE A 134 -18.09 -10.96 -17.26
CA PHE A 134 -17.53 -12.24 -16.81
C PHE A 134 -18.48 -12.93 -15.82
N PRO A 135 -19.71 -13.31 -16.24
CA PRO A 135 -20.73 -13.85 -15.32
C PRO A 135 -20.33 -15.15 -14.65
N GLN A 136 -19.61 -16.01 -15.34
CA GLN A 136 -19.19 -17.32 -14.80
C GLN A 136 -18.10 -17.16 -13.74
N GLU A 137 -17.09 -16.35 -14.01
CA GLU A 137 -16.01 -16.04 -13.09
C GLU A 137 -16.53 -15.27 -11.86
N TYR A 138 -17.51 -14.40 -12.04
CA TYR A 138 -18.16 -13.68 -10.94
C TYR A 138 -18.94 -14.66 -10.04
N ALA A 139 -19.75 -15.55 -10.60
CA ALA A 139 -20.48 -16.56 -9.86
C ALA A 139 -19.54 -17.49 -9.07
N SER A 140 -18.46 -17.96 -9.72
CA SER A 140 -17.44 -18.79 -9.08
C SER A 140 -16.73 -18.06 -7.93
N LEU A 141 -16.43 -16.77 -8.11
CA LEU A 141 -15.84 -15.95 -7.06
C LEU A 141 -16.79 -15.80 -5.87
N SER A 142 -18.08 -15.53 -6.12
CA SER A 142 -19.11 -15.39 -5.08
C SER A 142 -19.25 -16.68 -4.27
N GLU A 143 -19.39 -17.81 -4.94
CA GLU A 143 -19.48 -19.13 -4.30
C GLU A 143 -18.23 -19.47 -3.47
N SER A 144 -17.05 -19.18 -3.99
CA SER A 144 -15.80 -19.38 -3.27
C SER A 144 -15.72 -18.51 -2.01
N MET A 145 -16.18 -17.27 -2.08
CA MET A 145 -16.20 -16.39 -0.92
C MET A 145 -17.20 -16.85 0.12
N ASP A 146 -18.43 -17.19 -0.30
CA ASP A 146 -19.46 -17.68 0.61
C ASP A 146 -19.02 -18.97 1.32
N SER A 147 -18.41 -19.90 0.59
CA SER A 147 -17.88 -21.14 1.17
C SER A 147 -16.72 -20.89 2.13
N SER A 148 -15.84 -19.92 1.83
CA SER A 148 -14.72 -19.59 2.68
C SER A 148 -15.13 -18.89 3.99
N MET A 149 -16.25 -18.15 3.96
CA MET A 149 -16.81 -17.46 5.13
C MET A 149 -17.80 -18.34 5.91
N ALA A 150 -18.24 -19.46 5.34
CA ALA A 150 -19.18 -20.36 5.99
C ALA A 150 -18.67 -20.82 7.37
N GLY A 151 -19.49 -20.60 8.40
CA GLY A 151 -19.16 -20.98 9.77
C GLY A 151 -18.35 -19.94 10.57
N LEU A 152 -17.96 -18.82 9.96
CA LEU A 152 -17.38 -17.73 10.71
C LEU A 152 -18.47 -16.98 11.51
N SER A 153 -18.12 -16.50 12.70
CA SER A 153 -18.97 -15.54 13.40
C SER A 153 -18.82 -14.15 12.76
N CYS A 154 -19.81 -13.27 12.93
CA CYS A 154 -19.73 -11.88 12.47
C CYS A 154 -18.44 -11.16 12.95
N PHE A 155 -18.01 -11.42 14.18
CA PHE A 155 -16.73 -10.90 14.69
C PHE A 155 -15.53 -11.54 13.95
N GLY A 156 -15.59 -12.83 13.67
CA GLY A 156 -14.56 -13.52 12.87
C GLY A 156 -14.44 -12.95 11.47
N GLU A 157 -15.57 -12.73 10.77
CA GLU A 157 -15.58 -12.10 9.45
C GLU A 157 -14.98 -10.70 9.49
N LEU A 158 -15.39 -9.86 10.45
CA LEU A 158 -14.84 -8.51 10.61
C LEU A 158 -13.32 -8.56 10.83
N LEU A 159 -12.83 -9.50 11.61
CA LEU A 159 -11.41 -9.67 11.89
C LEU A 159 -10.63 -10.07 10.64
N VAL A 160 -11.06 -11.15 9.96
CA VAL A 160 -10.27 -11.77 8.88
C VAL A 160 -10.48 -11.14 7.51
N VAL A 161 -11.65 -10.53 7.25
CA VAL A 161 -11.98 -9.95 5.93
C VAL A 161 -11.79 -8.44 5.90
N ALA A 162 -11.87 -7.75 7.04
CA ALA A 162 -11.76 -6.30 7.09
C ALA A 162 -10.52 -5.82 7.84
N LEU A 163 -10.38 -6.16 9.12
CA LEU A 163 -9.36 -5.55 9.98
C LEU A 163 -7.94 -6.03 9.61
N THR A 164 -7.75 -7.33 9.43
CA THR A 164 -6.44 -7.90 9.09
C THR A 164 -5.95 -7.40 7.74
N PRO A 165 -6.71 -7.52 6.63
CA PRO A 165 -6.30 -6.96 5.34
C PRO A 165 -6.06 -5.46 5.40
N ALA A 166 -6.93 -4.69 6.07
CA ALA A 166 -6.77 -3.24 6.19
C ALA A 166 -5.42 -2.84 6.80
N ILE A 167 -4.87 -3.61 7.73
CA ILE A 167 -3.57 -3.32 8.34
C ILE A 167 -2.43 -3.89 7.49
N CYS A 168 -2.54 -5.14 7.07
CA CYS A 168 -1.46 -5.87 6.41
C CYS A 168 -1.23 -5.39 4.98
N GLU A 169 -2.30 -5.19 4.22
CA GLU A 169 -2.22 -4.68 2.85
C GLU A 169 -1.78 -3.22 2.82
N GLU A 170 -2.22 -2.39 3.78
CA GLU A 170 -1.74 -1.01 3.88
C GLU A 170 -0.23 -0.96 4.16
N ALA A 171 0.28 -1.82 5.04
CA ALA A 171 1.72 -1.90 5.31
C ALA A 171 2.51 -2.28 4.05
N LEU A 172 2.05 -3.26 3.28
CA LEU A 172 2.71 -3.68 2.04
C LEU A 172 2.60 -2.61 0.95
N HIS A 173 1.36 -2.15 0.66
CA HIS A 173 1.13 -1.28 -0.50
C HIS A 173 1.45 0.18 -0.20
N ARG A 174 0.83 0.80 0.83
CA ARG A 174 0.98 2.24 1.12
C ARG A 174 2.22 2.54 1.94
N GLY A 175 2.70 1.54 2.68
CA GLY A 175 4.01 1.57 3.33
C GLY A 175 5.13 1.29 2.31
N LEU A 176 5.47 0.03 2.15
CA LEU A 176 6.67 -0.42 1.44
C LEU A 176 6.68 -0.06 -0.06
N LEU A 177 5.65 -0.46 -0.81
CA LEU A 177 5.62 -0.31 -2.27
C LEU A 177 5.51 1.16 -2.66
N GLN A 178 4.56 1.91 -2.12
CA GLN A 178 4.39 3.33 -2.45
C GLN A 178 5.61 4.16 -2.03
N TYR A 179 6.26 3.82 -0.91
CA TYR A 179 7.52 4.45 -0.52
C TYR A 179 8.61 4.25 -1.58
N SER A 180 8.73 3.05 -2.15
CA SER A 180 9.71 2.79 -3.22
C SER A 180 9.41 3.57 -4.50
N LEU A 181 8.13 3.79 -4.81
CA LEU A 181 7.67 4.50 -6.01
C LEU A 181 7.68 6.03 -5.85
N ARG A 182 7.97 6.57 -4.65
CA ARG A 182 7.96 8.01 -4.39
C ARG A 182 8.89 8.82 -5.29
N GLY A 183 9.92 8.19 -5.87
CA GLY A 183 10.84 8.79 -6.84
C GLY A 183 10.25 9.03 -8.23
N ILE A 184 9.04 8.56 -8.53
CA ILE A 184 8.40 8.77 -9.82
C ILE A 184 7.92 10.23 -9.92
N LYS A 185 8.48 10.99 -10.88
CA LYS A 185 8.19 12.43 -11.05
C LYS A 185 6.71 12.70 -11.34
N LYS A 186 6.07 11.88 -12.19
CA LYS A 186 4.67 12.05 -12.58
C LYS A 186 3.75 11.36 -11.57
N LYS A 187 3.09 12.13 -10.72
CA LYS A 187 2.20 11.63 -9.65
C LYS A 187 1.13 10.67 -10.16
N TRP A 188 0.52 10.99 -11.30
CA TRP A 188 -0.52 10.14 -11.90
C TRP A 188 0.04 8.77 -12.34
N VAL A 189 1.31 8.70 -12.80
CA VAL A 189 1.96 7.42 -13.14
C VAL A 189 2.14 6.57 -11.89
N MET A 190 2.60 7.17 -10.80
CA MET A 190 2.73 6.48 -9.52
C MET A 190 1.38 5.95 -9.03
N LEU A 191 0.33 6.76 -9.07
CA LEU A 191 -1.02 6.34 -8.66
C LEU A 191 -1.57 5.22 -9.54
N LEU A 192 -1.38 5.31 -10.87
CA LEU A 192 -1.78 4.26 -11.79
C LEU A 192 -1.06 2.94 -11.52
N LEU A 193 0.26 2.99 -11.32
CA LEU A 193 1.05 1.81 -10.94
C LEU A 193 0.54 1.20 -9.63
N MET A 194 0.31 2.03 -8.60
CA MET A 194 -0.25 1.54 -7.33
C MET A 194 -1.61 0.87 -7.51
N GLY A 195 -2.46 1.42 -8.37
CA GLY A 195 -3.74 0.80 -8.72
C GLY A 195 -3.56 -0.54 -9.41
N VAL A 196 -2.71 -0.59 -10.45
CA VAL A 196 -2.43 -1.83 -11.21
C VAL A 196 -1.89 -2.92 -10.27
N TYR A 197 -0.94 -2.57 -9.38
CA TYR A 197 -0.41 -3.55 -8.43
C TYR A 197 -1.45 -4.01 -7.42
N PHE A 198 -2.30 -3.11 -6.92
CA PHE A 198 -3.35 -3.49 -5.99
C PHE A 198 -4.43 -4.35 -6.65
N GLY A 199 -4.81 -4.06 -7.90
CA GLY A 199 -5.71 -4.91 -8.68
C GLY A 199 -5.11 -6.29 -8.96
N ALA A 200 -3.84 -6.34 -9.41
CA ALA A 200 -3.14 -7.59 -9.72
C ALA A 200 -2.89 -8.46 -8.47
N PHE A 201 -2.68 -7.84 -7.32
CA PHE A 201 -2.54 -8.50 -6.03
C PHE A 201 -3.69 -9.48 -5.72
N HIS A 202 -4.90 -9.15 -6.12
CA HIS A 202 -6.09 -9.98 -5.88
C HIS A 202 -6.22 -11.19 -6.82
N MET A 203 -5.32 -11.34 -7.80
CA MET A 203 -5.22 -12.48 -8.72
C MET A 203 -6.57 -12.94 -9.31
N SER A 204 -7.47 -12.01 -9.56
CA SER A 204 -8.81 -12.25 -10.07
C SER A 204 -9.16 -11.23 -11.13
N ILE A 205 -9.60 -11.70 -12.31
CA ILE A 205 -10.02 -10.81 -13.40
C ILE A 205 -11.23 -9.97 -12.99
N VAL A 206 -12.14 -10.53 -12.22
CA VAL A 206 -13.34 -9.87 -11.70
C VAL A 206 -13.00 -8.78 -10.69
N ARG A 207 -11.99 -9.01 -9.85
CA ARG A 207 -11.55 -8.06 -8.83
C ARG A 207 -10.60 -7.00 -9.38
N PHE A 208 -9.95 -7.24 -10.52
CA PHE A 208 -8.86 -6.41 -11.01
C PHE A 208 -9.25 -4.92 -11.12
N LEU A 209 -10.29 -4.59 -11.89
CA LEU A 209 -10.69 -3.19 -12.08
C LEU A 209 -11.26 -2.53 -10.82
N PRO A 210 -12.17 -3.17 -10.05
CA PRO A 210 -12.63 -2.64 -8.78
C PRO A 210 -11.50 -2.34 -7.80
N MET A 211 -10.56 -3.28 -7.63
CA MET A 211 -9.43 -3.13 -6.71
C MET A 211 -8.39 -2.15 -7.25
N MET A 212 -8.17 -2.09 -8.56
CA MET A 212 -7.32 -1.06 -9.18
C MET A 212 -7.83 0.35 -8.84
N MET A 213 -9.13 0.60 -8.94
CA MET A 213 -9.72 1.89 -8.57
C MET A 213 -9.51 2.18 -7.08
N MET A 214 -9.76 1.20 -6.21
CA MET A 214 -9.50 1.33 -4.77
C MET A 214 -8.03 1.64 -4.50
N GLY A 215 -7.12 0.93 -5.16
CA GLY A 215 -5.67 1.14 -5.04
C GLY A 215 -5.23 2.55 -5.40
N ILE A 216 -5.79 3.14 -6.46
CA ILE A 216 -5.53 4.52 -6.88
C ILE A 216 -5.97 5.50 -5.80
N VAL A 217 -7.20 5.35 -5.28
CA VAL A 217 -7.78 6.29 -4.31
C VAL A 217 -7.05 6.23 -2.98
N LEU A 218 -6.82 5.06 -2.43
CA LEU A 218 -6.10 4.89 -1.16
C LEU A 218 -4.66 5.43 -1.28
N SER A 219 -3.98 5.18 -2.41
CA SER A 219 -2.65 5.73 -2.66
C SER A 219 -2.66 7.25 -2.81
N TYR A 220 -3.72 7.82 -3.36
CA TYR A 220 -3.91 9.26 -3.43
C TYR A 220 -4.10 9.87 -2.03
N VAL A 221 -4.94 9.28 -1.19
CA VAL A 221 -5.14 9.71 0.22
C VAL A 221 -3.80 9.67 0.95
N ARG A 222 -3.08 8.55 0.88
CA ARG A 222 -1.75 8.40 1.48
C ARG A 222 -0.77 9.45 0.98
N MET A 223 -0.77 9.75 -0.33
CA MET A 223 0.08 10.76 -0.94
C MET A 223 -0.24 12.17 -0.42
N LYS A 224 -1.52 12.49 -0.24
CA LYS A 224 -1.97 13.82 0.18
C LYS A 224 -1.79 14.07 1.67
N THR A 225 -2.10 13.07 2.50
CA THR A 225 -2.07 13.20 3.95
C THR A 225 -0.69 12.88 4.53
N ASP A 226 0.11 12.08 3.81
CA ASP A 226 1.34 11.49 4.30
C ASP A 226 1.13 10.84 5.68
N ASN A 227 0.03 10.12 5.80
CA ASN A 227 -0.40 9.45 7.02
C ASN A 227 -1.10 8.15 6.65
N MET A 228 -0.77 7.06 7.33
CA MET A 228 -1.40 5.76 7.13
C MET A 228 -2.63 5.55 8.01
N PHE A 229 -3.03 6.58 8.73
CA PHE A 229 -4.19 6.50 9.63
C PHE A 229 -5.52 6.77 8.92
N TYR A 230 -5.46 7.25 7.69
CA TYR A 230 -6.64 7.53 6.85
C TYR A 230 -6.94 6.34 5.91
#